data_e91541fee951f1fea3558d8a6d37e025
#
_entry.id   e91541fee951f1fea3558d8a6d37e025
#
_cell.length_a   1.000
_cell.length_b   1.000
_cell.length_c   1.000
_cell.angle_alpha   90.00
_cell.angle_beta   90.00
_cell.angle_gamma   90.00
#
_symmetry.space_group_name_H-M   'P 1'
#
loop_
_entity.id
_entity.type
_entity.pdbx_description
1 polymer ?
#
loop_
_entity_poly.entity_id
_entity_poly.type
_entity_poly.pdbx_seq_one_letter_code
_entity_poly.pdbx_strand_id
1 'polypeptide(L)'
;MDAVVLDHVDKAYTTYGTDIVLTGETRPSRTRQVLRDLSLTIPAGEITVIVGRSGCGKSTLLKLLAGTETPDTGTIRIPEGWHSAMLSPDPYVITWTSVQRNVAMACGVGKTPEERYERASEFVHLVGLEDYADLTPAELSTGMKQR
;
A
#
# COMPACT_ATOMS: atom_id res chain seq x y z
N MET A 1 6.93 22.48 13.69
CA MET A 1 7.44 21.63 12.59
C MET A 1 6.38 20.60 12.32
N ASP A 2 6.00 20.48 11.06
CA ASP A 2 4.99 19.50 10.68
C ASP A 2 5.58 18.09 10.78
N ALA A 3 4.85 17.16 11.35
CA ALA A 3 5.26 15.78 11.55
C ALA A 3 4.03 14.86 11.54
N VAL A 4 4.20 13.64 11.09
CA VAL A 4 3.21 12.59 11.33
C VAL A 4 3.46 12.03 12.73
N VAL A 5 2.42 11.98 13.56
CA VAL A 5 2.53 11.54 14.95
C VAL A 5 1.59 10.38 15.20
N LEU A 6 2.16 9.28 15.67
CA LEU A 6 1.43 8.14 16.25
C LEU A 6 1.50 8.27 17.77
N ASP A 7 0.38 8.08 18.43
CA ASP A 7 0.25 8.23 19.88
C ASP A 7 -0.50 7.03 20.47
N HIS A 8 0.23 6.20 21.23
CA HIS A 8 -0.26 4.98 21.89
C HIS A 8 -1.04 4.04 20.98
N VAL A 9 -0.53 3.78 19.77
CA VAL A 9 -1.20 2.99 18.73
C VAL A 9 -1.08 1.50 18.99
N ASP A 10 -2.23 0.83 19.06
CA ASP A 10 -2.35 -0.63 19.05
C ASP A 10 -2.96 -1.13 17.75
N LYS A 11 -2.51 -2.31 17.30
CA LYS A 11 -3.12 -3.04 16.20
C LYS A 11 -3.02 -4.54 16.38
N ALA A 12 -4.15 -5.22 16.29
CA ALA A 12 -4.25 -6.68 16.29
C ALA A 12 -5.03 -7.19 15.10
N TYR A 13 -4.77 -8.41 14.70
CA TYR A 13 -5.54 -9.11 13.67
C TYR A 13 -6.14 -10.39 14.24
N THR A 14 -7.43 -10.57 14.00
CA THR A 14 -8.13 -11.80 14.37
C THR A 14 -8.31 -12.67 13.13
N THR A 15 -7.72 -13.86 13.17
CA THR A 15 -7.91 -14.87 12.14
C THR A 15 -9.02 -15.81 12.60
N TYR A 16 -10.08 -15.86 11.85
CA TYR A 16 -11.16 -16.83 12.05
C TYR A 16 -10.75 -18.15 11.37
N GLY A 17 -10.84 -19.26 12.11
CA GLY A 17 -10.61 -20.57 11.52
C GLY A 17 -11.69 -20.86 10.47
N THR A 18 -11.29 -20.98 9.21
CA THR A 18 -12.19 -21.30 8.09
C THR A 18 -12.29 -22.81 7.84
N ASP A 19 -11.47 -23.62 8.53
CA ASP A 19 -11.50 -25.07 8.39
C ASP A 19 -12.72 -25.62 9.13
N ILE A 20 -13.72 -26.03 8.38
CA ILE A 20 -14.75 -26.94 8.87
C ILE A 20 -14.02 -28.27 9.09
N VAL A 21 -13.65 -28.56 10.32
CA VAL A 21 -13.15 -29.90 10.67
C VAL A 21 -14.29 -30.86 10.40
N LEU A 22 -14.00 -32.05 9.87
CA LEU A 22 -15.01 -33.09 9.56
C LEU A 22 -15.91 -33.47 10.76
N THR A 23 -15.61 -32.96 11.95
CA THR A 23 -16.38 -33.09 13.20
C THR A 23 -17.44 -31.98 13.39
N GLY A 24 -17.55 -31.00 12.48
CA GLY A 24 -18.48 -29.86 12.63
C GLY A 24 -18.04 -28.80 13.66
N GLU A 25 -16.87 -28.90 14.25
CA GLU A 25 -16.32 -27.91 15.16
C GLU A 25 -15.56 -26.83 14.40
N THR A 26 -15.86 -25.57 14.70
CA THR A 26 -15.09 -24.41 14.19
C THR A 26 -13.84 -24.24 15.04
N ARG A 27 -12.67 -24.06 14.40
CA ARG A 27 -11.46 -23.69 15.15
C ARG A 27 -11.65 -22.33 15.84
N PRO A 28 -11.16 -22.19 17.08
CA PRO A 28 -11.25 -20.91 17.79
C PRO A 28 -10.51 -19.82 17.00
N SER A 29 -11.07 -18.62 16.99
CA SER A 29 -10.42 -17.43 16.46
C SER A 29 -9.11 -17.17 17.21
N ARG A 30 -8.04 -16.83 16.48
CA ARG A 30 -6.76 -16.42 17.06
C ARG A 30 -6.56 -14.93 16.83
N THR A 31 -6.45 -14.17 17.90
CA THR A 31 -6.04 -12.77 17.85
C THR A 31 -4.54 -12.65 18.04
N ARG A 32 -3.88 -11.97 17.12
CA ARG A 32 -2.44 -11.68 17.17
C ARG A 32 -2.24 -10.17 17.28
N GLN A 33 -1.70 -9.72 18.40
CA GLN A 33 -1.23 -8.36 18.57
C GLN A 33 0.00 -8.13 17.68
N VAL A 34 -0.03 -7.11 16.84
CA VAL A 34 1.05 -6.80 15.89
C VAL A 34 1.76 -5.52 16.28
N LEU A 35 1.04 -4.49 16.66
CA LEU A 35 1.59 -3.27 17.25
C LEU A 35 1.02 -3.12 18.65
N ARG A 36 1.86 -2.71 19.59
CA ARG A 36 1.46 -2.51 20.97
C ARG A 36 2.04 -1.20 21.48
N ASP A 37 1.15 -0.30 21.92
CA ASP A 37 1.49 0.97 22.56
C ASP A 37 2.58 1.76 21.78
N LEU A 38 2.44 1.78 20.45
CA LEU A 38 3.44 2.40 19.59
C LEU A 38 3.24 3.92 19.54
N SER A 39 4.24 4.63 20.03
CA SER A 39 4.34 6.08 19.89
C SER A 39 5.56 6.44 19.03
N LEU A 40 5.34 7.20 17.96
CA LEU A 40 6.38 7.54 16.99
C LEU A 40 6.08 8.91 16.37
N THR A 41 7.13 9.69 16.17
CA THR A 41 7.06 10.94 15.40
C THR A 41 7.93 10.82 14.16
N ILE A 42 7.35 11.11 12.99
CA ILE A 42 8.02 11.10 11.69
C ILE A 42 8.15 12.56 11.22
N PRO A 43 9.35 13.14 11.24
CA PRO A 43 9.56 14.54 10.85
C PRO A 43 9.27 14.78 9.37
N ALA A 44 8.83 16.00 9.04
CA ALA A 44 8.67 16.44 7.66
C ALA A 44 10.02 16.60 6.97
N GLY A 45 10.07 16.30 5.68
CA GLY A 45 11.25 16.49 4.84
C GLY A 45 12.39 15.49 5.05
N GLU A 46 12.16 14.46 5.86
CA GLU A 46 13.17 13.43 6.14
C GLU A 46 12.76 12.07 5.58
N ILE A 47 13.76 11.22 5.29
CA ILE A 47 13.56 9.82 4.94
C ILE A 47 13.65 9.00 6.23
N THR A 48 12.53 8.43 6.66
CA THR A 48 12.48 7.52 7.81
C THR A 48 12.52 6.07 7.34
N VAL A 49 13.48 5.30 7.84
CA VAL A 49 13.65 3.88 7.50
C VAL A 49 13.19 3.00 8.67
N ILE A 50 12.27 2.06 8.37
CA ILE A 50 11.75 1.09 9.34
C ILE A 50 12.42 -0.26 9.09
N VAL A 51 13.22 -0.73 10.04
CA VAL A 51 13.93 -2.01 9.98
C VAL A 51 13.45 -2.96 11.07
N GLY A 52 13.50 -4.26 10.81
CA GLY A 52 13.11 -5.27 11.77
C GLY A 52 12.87 -6.64 11.11
N ARG A 53 12.72 -7.68 11.95
CA ARG A 53 12.48 -9.06 11.49
C ARG A 53 11.18 -9.18 10.69
N SER A 54 11.10 -10.23 9.85
CA SER A 54 9.84 -10.54 9.15
C SER A 54 8.70 -10.77 10.17
N GLY A 55 7.52 -10.22 9.88
CA GLY A 55 6.34 -10.38 10.73
C GLY A 55 6.30 -9.51 12.00
N CYS A 56 7.23 -8.55 12.19
CA CYS A 56 7.23 -7.67 13.37
C CYS A 56 6.28 -6.44 13.25
N GLY A 57 5.51 -6.32 12.16
CA GLY A 57 4.51 -5.26 12.03
C GLY A 57 4.87 -4.10 11.10
N LYS A 58 6.03 -4.10 10.41
CA LYS A 58 6.44 -3.01 9.49
C LYS A 58 5.37 -2.67 8.44
N SER A 59 4.87 -3.68 7.76
CA SER A 59 3.82 -3.50 6.73
C SER A 59 2.51 -3.02 7.34
N THR A 60 2.18 -3.45 8.56
CA THR A 60 1.01 -2.96 9.30
C THR A 60 1.16 -1.47 9.62
N LEU A 61 2.33 -1.07 10.10
CA LEU A 61 2.63 0.33 10.37
C LEU A 61 2.51 1.19 9.11
N LEU A 62 3.07 0.73 7.98
CA LEU A 62 2.94 1.45 6.69
C LEU A 62 1.48 1.56 6.23
N LYS A 63 0.67 0.52 6.40
CA LYS A 63 -0.77 0.55 6.08
C LYS A 63 -1.55 1.54 6.96
N LEU A 64 -1.22 1.62 8.24
CA LEU A 64 -1.80 2.60 9.15
C LEU A 64 -1.42 4.04 8.74
N LEU A 65 -0.15 4.28 8.41
CA LEU A 65 0.33 5.57 7.92
C LEU A 65 -0.29 5.96 6.57
N ALA A 66 -0.53 4.98 5.70
CA ALA A 66 -1.21 5.18 4.42
C ALA A 66 -2.73 5.37 4.56
N GLY A 67 -3.31 5.15 5.74
CA GLY A 67 -4.74 5.22 5.96
C GLY A 67 -5.55 4.08 5.33
N THR A 68 -4.88 3.01 4.87
CA THR A 68 -5.54 1.80 4.34
C THR A 68 -6.00 0.85 5.44
N GLU A 69 -5.52 1.07 6.65
CA GLU A 69 -5.94 0.41 7.89
C GLU A 69 -6.18 1.46 8.97
N THR A 70 -7.00 1.11 9.97
CA THR A 70 -7.23 1.95 11.15
C THR A 70 -6.63 1.30 12.39
N PRO A 71 -6.09 2.07 13.34
CA PRO A 71 -5.63 1.52 14.62
C PRO A 71 -6.83 1.01 15.42
N ASP A 72 -6.59 0.03 16.31
CA ASP A 72 -7.61 -0.47 17.23
C ASP A 72 -7.75 0.47 18.43
N THR A 73 -6.62 1.04 18.88
CA THR A 73 -6.57 2.12 19.89
C THR A 73 -5.48 3.12 19.54
N GLY A 74 -5.46 4.25 20.22
CA GLY A 74 -4.51 5.34 19.95
C GLY A 74 -4.92 6.23 18.79
N THR A 75 -4.04 7.14 18.39
CA THR A 75 -4.33 8.10 17.33
C THR A 75 -3.15 8.24 16.36
N ILE A 76 -3.48 8.53 15.10
CA ILE A 76 -2.49 8.89 14.06
C ILE A 76 -2.87 10.27 13.55
N ARG A 77 -1.96 11.22 13.70
CA ARG A 77 -2.14 12.60 13.22
C ARG A 77 -1.25 12.85 12.03
N ILE A 78 -1.88 13.17 10.91
CA ILE A 78 -1.23 13.62 9.68
C ILE A 78 -1.52 15.10 9.55
N PRO A 79 -0.53 15.96 9.23
CA PRO A 79 -0.75 17.38 9.05
C PRO A 79 -1.84 17.67 7.99
N GLU A 80 -2.61 18.73 8.20
CA GLU A 80 -3.66 19.15 7.27
C GLU A 80 -3.07 19.44 5.88
N GLY A 81 -3.78 19.01 4.84
CA GLY A 81 -3.34 19.17 3.45
C GLY A 81 -2.32 18.14 2.97
N TRP A 82 -1.84 17.24 3.84
CA TRP A 82 -0.97 16.14 3.44
C TRP A 82 -1.78 14.96 2.91
N HIS A 83 -1.25 14.33 1.88
CA HIS A 83 -1.81 13.10 1.30
C HIS A 83 -0.78 11.99 1.40
N SER A 84 -1.22 10.82 1.85
CA SER A 84 -0.38 9.63 1.87
C SER A 84 -0.50 8.86 0.56
N ALA A 85 0.61 8.32 0.09
CA ALA A 85 0.63 7.32 -0.98
C ALA A 85 1.47 6.12 -0.51
N MET A 86 1.03 4.93 -0.85
CA MET A 86 1.74 3.69 -0.49
C MET A 86 2.10 2.91 -1.75
N LEU A 87 3.38 2.62 -1.91
CA LEU A 87 3.84 1.67 -2.90
C LEU A 87 3.83 0.27 -2.27
N SER A 88 2.99 -0.63 -2.81
CA SER A 88 2.92 -2.02 -2.36
C SER A 88 4.11 -2.83 -2.91
N PRO A 89 4.67 -3.78 -2.13
CA PRO A 89 5.65 -4.73 -2.66
C PRO A 89 5.07 -5.61 -3.78
N ASP A 90 3.76 -5.89 -3.74
CA ASP A 90 3.05 -6.57 -4.81
C ASP A 90 2.32 -5.52 -5.67
N PRO A 91 2.73 -5.35 -6.94
CA PRO A 91 2.09 -4.38 -7.81
C PRO A 91 0.64 -4.80 -8.12
N TYR A 92 -0.30 -3.91 -7.81
CA TYR A 92 -1.71 -4.07 -8.20
C TYR A 92 -1.88 -3.62 -9.65
N VAL A 93 -1.68 -4.54 -10.58
CA VAL A 93 -1.82 -4.29 -12.02
C VAL A 93 -2.92 -5.15 -12.61
N ILE A 94 -3.60 -4.62 -13.60
CA ILE A 94 -4.59 -5.36 -14.38
C ILE A 94 -3.82 -6.18 -15.42
N THR A 95 -3.77 -7.49 -15.23
CA THR A 95 -2.87 -8.41 -15.95
C THR A 95 -3.18 -8.59 -17.43
N TRP A 96 -4.43 -8.32 -17.84
CA TRP A 96 -4.91 -8.51 -19.23
C TRP A 96 -4.95 -7.23 -20.06
N THR A 97 -4.36 -6.16 -19.58
CA THR A 97 -4.26 -4.89 -20.31
C THR A 97 -2.82 -4.40 -20.35
N SER A 98 -2.49 -3.51 -21.28
CA SER A 98 -1.14 -3.00 -21.46
C SER A 98 -0.67 -2.13 -20.29
N VAL A 99 0.64 -1.94 -20.18
CA VAL A 99 1.29 -0.99 -19.24
C VAL A 99 0.67 0.39 -19.36
N GLN A 100 0.64 0.93 -20.57
CA GLN A 100 0.07 2.25 -20.87
C GLN A 100 -1.36 2.38 -20.33
N ARG A 101 -2.18 1.37 -20.56
CA ARG A 101 -3.58 1.39 -20.13
C ARG A 101 -3.74 1.24 -18.61
N ASN A 102 -2.88 0.44 -17.96
CA ASN A 102 -2.82 0.36 -16.50
C ASN A 102 -2.55 1.74 -15.89
N VAL A 103 -1.55 2.46 -16.40
CA VAL A 103 -1.20 3.79 -15.93
C VAL A 103 -2.31 4.81 -16.23
N ALA A 104 -2.90 4.76 -17.45
CA ALA A 104 -3.99 5.65 -17.84
C ALA A 104 -5.23 5.53 -16.94
N MET A 105 -5.53 4.31 -16.45
CA MET A 105 -6.62 4.09 -15.50
C MET A 105 -6.39 4.82 -14.17
N ALA A 106 -5.14 4.93 -13.72
CA ALA A 106 -4.76 5.64 -12.50
C ALA A 106 -4.67 7.16 -12.68
N CYS A 107 -4.58 7.66 -13.91
CA CYS A 107 -4.33 9.08 -14.21
C CYS A 107 -5.52 10.02 -14.00
N GLY A 108 -6.58 9.59 -13.33
CA GLY A 108 -7.52 10.53 -12.76
C GLY A 108 -8.96 10.42 -13.18
N VAL A 109 -9.79 10.70 -12.19
CA VAL A 109 -11.24 10.90 -12.33
C VAL A 109 -11.47 12.29 -12.94
N GLY A 110 -12.37 12.40 -13.92
CA GLY A 110 -12.79 13.69 -14.51
C GLY A 110 -12.00 14.14 -15.73
N LYS A 111 -11.00 13.37 -16.20
CA LYS A 111 -10.27 13.62 -17.45
C LYS A 111 -10.85 12.83 -18.61
N THR A 112 -10.69 13.35 -19.82
CA THR A 112 -11.03 12.60 -21.04
C THR A 112 -10.10 11.38 -21.18
N PRO A 113 -10.49 10.35 -21.95
CA PRO A 113 -9.60 9.22 -22.25
C PRO A 113 -8.27 9.68 -22.84
N GLU A 114 -8.28 10.64 -23.75
CA GLU A 114 -7.12 11.20 -24.42
C GLU A 114 -6.16 11.85 -23.42
N GLU A 115 -6.66 12.72 -22.54
CA GLU A 115 -5.86 13.35 -21.48
C GLU A 115 -5.23 12.35 -20.50
N ARG A 116 -5.94 11.23 -20.23
CA ARG A 116 -5.37 10.17 -19.39
C ARG A 116 -4.24 9.43 -20.09
N TYR A 117 -4.38 9.16 -21.39
CA TYR A 117 -3.34 8.49 -22.17
C TYR A 117 -2.10 9.37 -22.35
N GLU A 118 -2.25 10.66 -22.61
CA GLU A 118 -1.13 11.62 -22.69
C GLU A 118 -0.36 11.62 -21.35
N ARG A 119 -1.07 11.78 -20.24
CA ARG A 119 -0.44 11.77 -18.94
C ARG A 119 0.20 10.41 -18.58
N ALA A 120 -0.42 9.31 -18.98
CA ALA A 120 0.17 7.98 -18.81
C ALA A 120 1.47 7.83 -19.58
N SER A 121 1.56 8.38 -20.80
CA SER A 121 2.79 8.38 -21.60
C SER A 121 3.91 9.12 -20.90
N GLU A 122 3.63 10.27 -20.28
CA GLU A 122 4.62 11.01 -19.49
C GLU A 122 5.18 10.16 -18.34
N PHE A 123 4.31 9.47 -17.59
CA PHE A 123 4.76 8.62 -16.47
C PHE A 123 5.52 7.38 -16.95
N VAL A 124 5.06 6.72 -18.02
CA VAL A 124 5.72 5.56 -18.60
C VAL A 124 7.13 5.94 -19.09
N HIS A 125 7.27 7.10 -19.73
CA HIS A 125 8.58 7.64 -20.14
C HIS A 125 9.44 8.00 -18.92
N LEU A 126 8.87 8.65 -17.89
CA LEU A 126 9.61 9.04 -16.68
C LEU A 126 10.30 7.86 -15.99
N VAL A 127 9.69 6.66 -16.05
CA VAL A 127 10.25 5.44 -15.45
C VAL A 127 11.02 4.55 -16.45
N GLY A 128 11.23 5.00 -17.70
CA GLY A 128 11.96 4.30 -18.74
C GLY A 128 11.28 3.01 -19.17
N LEU A 129 9.98 3.05 -19.39
CA LEU A 129 9.18 1.91 -19.86
C LEU A 129 8.47 2.19 -21.20
N GLU A 130 8.86 3.21 -21.95
CA GLU A 130 8.26 3.59 -23.23
C GLU A 130 8.24 2.46 -24.25
N ASP A 131 9.32 1.69 -24.36
CA ASP A 131 9.43 0.54 -25.28
C ASP A 131 8.54 -0.65 -24.87
N TYR A 132 8.02 -0.61 -23.66
CA TYR A 132 7.18 -1.66 -23.06
C TYR A 132 5.72 -1.22 -22.85
N ALA A 133 5.36 -0.03 -23.35
CA ALA A 133 4.05 0.59 -23.09
C ALA A 133 2.86 -0.28 -23.53
N ASP A 134 3.01 -0.99 -24.65
CA ASP A 134 1.98 -1.84 -25.23
C ASP A 134 1.98 -3.29 -24.72
N LEU A 135 3.03 -3.67 -23.96
CA LEU A 135 3.11 -5.01 -23.37
C LEU A 135 2.18 -5.16 -22.16
N THR A 136 1.80 -6.40 -21.89
CA THR A 136 1.05 -6.75 -20.69
C THR A 136 1.98 -6.91 -19.48
N PRO A 137 1.49 -6.77 -18.25
CA PRO A 137 2.31 -7.00 -17.06
C PRO A 137 2.95 -8.39 -16.99
N ALA A 138 2.35 -9.42 -17.64
CA ALA A 138 2.92 -10.77 -17.67
C ALA A 138 4.28 -10.82 -18.40
N GLU A 139 4.50 -9.92 -19.34
CA GLU A 139 5.72 -9.85 -20.17
C GLU A 139 6.82 -9.01 -19.51
N LEU A 140 6.54 -8.38 -18.36
CA LEU A 140 7.49 -7.55 -17.64
C LEU A 140 8.22 -8.32 -16.55
N SER A 141 9.48 -7.94 -16.29
CA SER A 141 10.20 -8.39 -15.11
C SER A 141 9.58 -7.82 -13.82
N THR A 142 9.88 -8.45 -12.67
CA THR A 142 9.40 -7.97 -11.37
C THR A 142 9.81 -6.52 -11.10
N GLY A 143 11.06 -6.14 -11.43
CA GLY A 143 11.53 -4.76 -11.24
C GLY A 143 10.84 -3.76 -12.17
N MET A 144 10.46 -4.15 -13.37
CA MET A 144 9.69 -3.30 -14.29
C MET A 144 8.25 -3.11 -13.79
N LYS A 145 7.65 -4.14 -13.18
CA LYS A 145 6.31 -4.04 -12.58
C LYS A 145 6.25 -3.12 -11.37
N GLN A 146 7.38 -2.92 -10.70
CA GLN A 146 7.47 -2.04 -9.51
C GLN A 146 7.73 -0.57 -9.85
N ARG A 147 8.20 -0.29 -11.05
CA ARG A 147 8.33 1.07 -11.57
C ARG A 147 7.00 1.63 -12.00
#